data_ec7eab990df6aa34567f8e4fee978393
#
_entry.id   ec7eab990df6aa34567f8e4fee978393
#
_cell.length_a   1.000
_cell.length_b   1.000
_cell.length_c   1.000
_cell.angle_alpha   90.00
_cell.angle_beta   90.00
_cell.angle_gamma   90.00
#
_symmetry.space_group_name_H-M   'P 1'
#
loop_
_entity.id
_entity.type
_entity.pdbx_description
1 polymer ?
#
loop_
_entity_poly.entity_id
_entity_poly.type
_entity_poly.pdbx_seq_one_letter_code
_entity_poly.pdbx_strand_id
1 'polypeptide(L)'
;VPGSAVAKRTITQRSFALGEIIGDFLEGDDLEVRQNSMREALNVRVTSARTVTSRPGTYLRKSVSTAEDVIEIRPETGLVFGLIINDTSLIIIDAAAATVQTIASVPWTDSSTVWIEPFRERTVIGGPFGLYVLTYTGTFALAEMTFATSSGNGKAQPYWAYRKDIQIQPSATTGVISLTASAALWTSGYVGQRVRYGGREVSITGYTSPTVVTGTVISNLPPSYNITVASSSVFRIGDTVIAQDTNFSGLITNIVGNVISVITIEFFDGPDNAEKLSGPSGSTTVSSKTLIAPLSSPIWDEPLMSPIRGYPRAGSSAAGRLALTDFPAVPDLVVMSSVRDITDFEAGADDDDAIVRQVGDNAPRFLHAINAGDLLLFSDRGIYYVSLR
;
A
#
# COMPACT_ATOMS: atom_id res chain seq x y z
N VAL A 1 0.51 -2.22 -81.00
CA VAL A 1 -0.32 -2.67 -79.87
C VAL A 1 -0.93 -1.43 -79.27
N PRO A 2 -2.27 -1.24 -79.27
CA PRO A 2 -2.87 -0.07 -78.66
C PRO A 2 -2.73 -0.19 -77.08
N GLY A 3 -2.21 0.83 -76.48
CA GLY A 3 -2.06 0.90 -75.07
C GLY A 3 -3.42 0.86 -74.36
N SER A 4 -3.61 -0.11 -73.49
CA SER A 4 -4.77 -0.20 -72.58
C SER A 4 -4.81 1.04 -71.68
N ALA A 5 -5.80 1.87 -71.87
CA ALA A 5 -6.06 3.01 -70.94
C ALA A 5 -6.50 2.43 -69.60
N VAL A 6 -5.66 2.52 -68.62
CA VAL A 6 -6.03 2.20 -67.22
C VAL A 6 -7.11 3.18 -66.79
N ALA A 7 -8.34 2.69 -66.67
CA ALA A 7 -9.45 3.48 -66.16
C ALA A 7 -9.15 3.93 -64.74
N LYS A 8 -8.97 5.23 -64.53
CA LYS A 8 -8.75 5.83 -63.21
C LYS A 8 -10.04 5.68 -62.39
N ARG A 9 -10.05 4.73 -61.46
CA ARG A 9 -11.19 4.53 -60.57
C ARG A 9 -11.12 5.56 -59.46
N THR A 10 -12.06 6.49 -59.42
CA THR A 10 -12.21 7.45 -58.35
C THR A 10 -13.08 6.80 -57.26
N ILE A 11 -12.50 6.60 -56.09
CA ILE A 11 -13.24 6.15 -54.89
C ILE A 11 -13.61 7.40 -54.09
N THR A 12 -14.90 7.63 -53.90
CA THR A 12 -15.39 8.74 -53.09
C THR A 12 -15.50 8.30 -51.66
N GLN A 13 -14.71 8.88 -50.79
CA GLN A 13 -14.82 8.68 -49.34
C GLN A 13 -16.03 9.44 -48.81
N ARG A 14 -16.97 8.74 -48.15
CA ARG A 14 -18.24 9.29 -47.73
C ARG A 14 -18.33 9.59 -46.22
N SER A 15 -17.43 9.03 -45.46
CA SER A 15 -17.46 9.12 -43.99
C SER A 15 -16.07 8.84 -43.42
N PHE A 16 -15.83 9.30 -42.20
CA PHE A 16 -14.67 8.99 -41.38
C PHE A 16 -15.08 8.37 -40.05
N ALA A 17 -16.23 7.69 -40.01
CA ALA A 17 -16.86 7.19 -38.81
C ALA A 17 -15.96 6.23 -38.00
N LEU A 18 -15.07 5.50 -38.67
CA LEU A 18 -14.17 4.53 -38.02
C LEU A 18 -12.83 5.16 -37.60
N GLY A 19 -12.57 6.43 -37.91
CA GLY A 19 -11.33 7.09 -37.52
C GLY A 19 -10.11 6.55 -38.30
N GLU A 20 -8.94 6.58 -37.64
CA GLU A 20 -7.69 6.02 -38.15
C GLU A 20 -7.65 4.51 -37.90
N ILE A 21 -7.25 3.73 -38.90
CA ILE A 21 -7.07 2.28 -38.77
C ILE A 21 -5.63 1.87 -39.10
N ILE A 22 -5.12 0.88 -38.39
CA ILE A 22 -3.76 0.33 -38.59
C ILE A 22 -3.65 -0.35 -39.96
N GLY A 23 -2.46 -0.28 -40.55
CA GLY A 23 -2.18 -0.79 -41.92
C GLY A 23 -2.64 -2.21 -42.19
N ASP A 24 -2.54 -3.11 -41.23
CA ASP A 24 -2.95 -4.51 -41.34
C ASP A 24 -4.47 -4.69 -41.62
N PHE A 25 -5.29 -3.78 -41.09
CA PHE A 25 -6.73 -3.75 -41.36
C PHE A 25 -7.07 -3.12 -42.72
N LEU A 26 -6.14 -2.38 -43.33
CA LEU A 26 -6.29 -1.82 -44.67
C LEU A 26 -6.05 -2.87 -45.79
N GLU A 27 -5.40 -3.97 -45.48
CA GLU A 27 -5.14 -5.07 -46.41
C GLU A 27 -6.33 -6.04 -46.55
N GLY A 28 -7.29 -5.96 -45.63
CA GLY A 28 -8.54 -6.72 -45.69
C GLY A 28 -9.44 -6.30 -46.87
N ASP A 29 -10.26 -7.20 -47.33
CA ASP A 29 -11.14 -7.03 -48.52
C ASP A 29 -12.42 -6.20 -48.20
N ASP A 30 -12.54 -5.66 -46.98
CA ASP A 30 -13.72 -4.92 -46.55
C ASP A 30 -13.69 -3.48 -47.09
N LEU A 31 -14.40 -3.30 -48.21
CA LEU A 31 -14.52 -2.02 -48.88
C LEU A 31 -15.23 -0.95 -48.01
N GLU A 32 -16.12 -1.37 -47.14
CA GLU A 32 -16.86 -0.47 -46.26
C GLU A 32 -15.96 0.12 -45.16
N VAL A 33 -15.10 -0.69 -44.58
CA VAL A 33 -14.08 -0.23 -43.62
C VAL A 33 -13.14 0.77 -44.29
N ARG A 34 -12.65 0.49 -45.50
CA ARG A 34 -11.78 1.40 -46.24
C ARG A 34 -12.46 2.72 -46.61
N GLN A 35 -13.75 2.69 -46.91
CA GLN A 35 -14.50 3.90 -47.28
C GLN A 35 -14.87 4.78 -46.07
N ASN A 36 -14.86 4.25 -44.86
CA ASN A 36 -15.26 4.92 -43.64
C ASN A 36 -14.09 5.20 -42.65
N SER A 37 -12.85 4.96 -43.06
CA SER A 37 -11.66 5.12 -42.25
C SER A 37 -10.59 5.99 -42.89
N MET A 38 -9.61 6.40 -42.10
CA MET A 38 -8.43 7.12 -42.55
C MET A 38 -7.19 6.25 -42.36
N ARG A 39 -6.24 6.36 -43.30
CA ARG A 39 -4.93 5.72 -43.18
C ARG A 39 -4.05 6.44 -42.16
N GLU A 40 -4.20 7.75 -42.06
CA GLU A 40 -3.43 8.60 -41.19
C GLU A 40 -4.28 9.82 -40.78
N ALA A 41 -4.33 10.11 -39.50
CA ALA A 41 -5.13 11.18 -38.91
C ALA A 41 -4.24 12.18 -38.15
N LEU A 42 -3.40 12.92 -38.85
CA LEU A 42 -2.53 13.93 -38.25
C LEU A 42 -3.28 15.26 -38.07
N ASN A 43 -3.29 15.76 -36.82
CA ASN A 43 -3.89 17.03 -36.43
C ASN A 43 -5.35 17.24 -36.85
N VAL A 44 -6.12 16.15 -36.90
CA VAL A 44 -7.54 16.18 -37.21
C VAL A 44 -8.38 15.56 -36.09
N ARG A 45 -9.63 15.96 -36.02
CA ARG A 45 -10.62 15.40 -35.11
C ARG A 45 -11.84 14.94 -35.91
N VAL A 46 -12.26 13.71 -35.68
CA VAL A 46 -13.51 13.17 -36.22
C VAL A 46 -14.65 13.70 -35.34
N THR A 47 -15.65 14.33 -35.96
CA THR A 47 -16.81 14.86 -35.25
C THR A 47 -17.91 13.81 -35.12
N SER A 48 -18.89 14.04 -34.24
CA SER A 48 -20.09 13.22 -34.13
C SER A 48 -20.92 13.16 -35.42
N ALA A 49 -20.77 14.14 -36.32
CA ALA A 49 -21.37 14.16 -37.66
C ALA A 49 -20.59 13.33 -38.70
N ARG A 50 -19.57 12.53 -38.26
CA ARG A 50 -18.71 11.70 -39.14
C ARG A 50 -17.88 12.50 -40.14
N THR A 51 -17.67 13.78 -39.88
CA THR A 51 -16.81 14.66 -40.65
C THR A 51 -15.47 14.86 -39.95
N VAL A 52 -14.48 15.34 -40.71
CA VAL A 52 -13.16 15.65 -40.17
C VAL A 52 -13.00 17.15 -40.08
N THR A 53 -12.58 17.63 -38.93
CA THR A 53 -12.17 19.01 -38.74
C THR A 53 -10.72 19.08 -38.30
N SER A 54 -10.04 20.19 -38.60
CA SER A 54 -8.71 20.42 -38.05
C SER A 54 -8.80 20.46 -36.53
N ARG A 55 -7.81 19.84 -35.86
CA ARG A 55 -7.67 20.00 -34.41
C ARG A 55 -7.45 21.48 -34.10
N PRO A 56 -8.12 22.04 -33.10
CA PRO A 56 -7.82 23.37 -32.65
C PRO A 56 -6.32 23.50 -32.36
N GLY A 57 -5.70 24.56 -32.81
CA GLY A 57 -4.29 24.83 -32.52
C GLY A 57 -4.05 24.85 -31.02
N THR A 58 -2.92 24.32 -30.61
CA THR A 58 -2.42 24.48 -29.23
C THR A 58 -1.57 25.75 -29.18
N TYR A 59 -1.71 26.52 -28.12
CA TYR A 59 -0.83 27.64 -27.84
C TYR A 59 -0.19 27.47 -26.45
N LEU A 60 1.05 27.92 -26.33
CA LEU A 60 1.77 27.86 -25.09
C LEU A 60 1.10 28.79 -24.05
N ARG A 61 0.60 28.24 -22.97
CA ARG A 61 0.02 28.99 -21.85
C ARG A 61 1.07 29.38 -20.81
N LYS A 62 1.98 28.47 -20.52
CA LYS A 62 3.02 28.65 -19.51
C LYS A 62 4.26 27.84 -19.88
N SER A 63 5.42 28.42 -19.64
CA SER A 63 6.71 27.72 -19.69
C SER A 63 7.24 27.61 -18.27
N VAL A 64 7.59 26.39 -17.86
CA VAL A 64 8.25 26.09 -16.59
C VAL A 64 9.46 25.25 -16.92
N SER A 65 10.64 25.73 -16.51
CA SER A 65 11.90 24.98 -16.69
C SER A 65 11.88 23.75 -15.75
N THR A 66 12.39 22.63 -16.24
CA THR A 66 12.52 21.38 -15.46
C THR A 66 11.21 20.81 -14.92
N ALA A 67 10.07 21.12 -15.57
CA ALA A 67 8.80 20.45 -15.24
C ALA A 67 8.86 19.00 -15.69
N GLU A 68 8.63 18.05 -14.76
CA GLU A 68 8.57 16.63 -15.07
C GLU A 68 7.14 16.21 -15.48
N ASP A 69 6.15 16.70 -14.74
CA ASP A 69 4.75 16.34 -14.98
C ASP A 69 3.79 17.49 -14.66
N VAL A 70 2.59 17.40 -15.24
CA VAL A 70 1.48 18.33 -15.00
C VAL A 70 0.19 17.54 -14.78
N ILE A 71 -0.35 17.62 -13.57
CA ILE A 71 -1.53 16.85 -13.15
C ILE A 71 -2.67 17.80 -12.80
N GLU A 72 -3.87 17.52 -13.30
CA GLU A 72 -5.08 18.23 -12.91
C GLU A 72 -5.59 17.72 -11.56
N ILE A 73 -5.91 18.65 -10.66
CA ILE A 73 -6.56 18.36 -9.38
C ILE A 73 -7.83 19.18 -9.20
N ARG A 74 -8.77 18.61 -8.42
CA ARG A 74 -10.07 19.23 -8.11
C ARG A 74 -10.33 19.12 -6.61
N PRO A 75 -9.73 20.00 -5.78
CA PRO A 75 -9.85 19.92 -4.32
C PRO A 75 -11.25 20.23 -3.80
N GLU A 76 -12.07 20.94 -4.60
CA GLU A 76 -13.45 21.27 -4.29
C GLU A 76 -14.30 21.28 -5.57
N THR A 77 -15.63 21.15 -5.42
CA THR A 77 -16.53 21.23 -6.55
C THR A 77 -16.42 22.60 -7.24
N GLY A 78 -16.13 22.57 -8.53
CA GLY A 78 -16.01 23.76 -9.38
C GLY A 78 -14.62 24.40 -9.40
N LEU A 79 -13.70 23.99 -8.54
CA LEU A 79 -12.30 24.43 -8.57
C LEU A 79 -11.42 23.45 -9.35
N VAL A 80 -10.65 23.96 -10.29
CA VAL A 80 -9.70 23.16 -11.10
C VAL A 80 -8.34 23.85 -11.05
N PHE A 81 -7.33 23.07 -10.67
CA PHE A 81 -5.94 23.51 -10.64
C PHE A 81 -5.03 22.52 -11.38
N GLY A 82 -3.93 23.03 -11.90
CA GLY A 82 -2.83 22.19 -12.40
C GLY A 82 -1.70 22.17 -11.38
N LEU A 83 -1.18 21.00 -11.08
CA LEU A 83 0.05 20.80 -10.33
C LEU A 83 1.19 20.59 -11.30
N ILE A 84 2.24 21.39 -11.20
CA ILE A 84 3.48 21.24 -11.96
C ILE A 84 4.57 20.87 -10.98
N ILE A 85 5.21 19.72 -11.23
CA ILE A 85 6.26 19.17 -10.37
C ILE A 85 7.62 19.45 -11.01
N ASN A 86 8.57 19.90 -10.21
CA ASN A 86 9.97 19.92 -10.53
C ASN A 86 10.83 19.53 -9.31
N ASP A 87 12.14 19.42 -9.46
CA ASP A 87 13.05 18.92 -8.43
C ASP A 87 13.07 19.75 -7.14
N THR A 88 12.63 20.99 -7.19
CA THR A 88 12.77 21.92 -6.06
C THR A 88 11.48 22.51 -5.56
N SER A 89 10.37 22.29 -6.27
CA SER A 89 9.09 22.91 -5.91
C SER A 89 7.88 22.20 -6.52
N LEU A 90 6.74 22.47 -5.93
CA LEU A 90 5.41 22.18 -6.48
C LEU A 90 4.76 23.50 -6.84
N ILE A 91 4.49 23.73 -8.12
CA ILE A 91 3.85 24.96 -8.61
C ILE A 91 2.38 24.64 -8.91
N ILE A 92 1.50 25.44 -8.37
CA ILE A 92 0.06 25.30 -8.53
C ILE A 92 -0.43 26.45 -9.43
N ILE A 93 -1.13 26.07 -10.49
CA ILE A 93 -1.70 27.02 -11.48
C ILE A 93 -3.21 26.89 -11.55
N ASP A 94 -3.87 27.96 -11.90
CA ASP A 94 -5.31 27.98 -12.22
C ASP A 94 -5.59 27.56 -13.69
N ALA A 95 -6.85 27.54 -14.07
CA ALA A 95 -7.31 27.21 -15.43
C ALA A 95 -6.79 28.23 -16.50
N ALA A 96 -6.36 29.43 -16.10
CA ALA A 96 -5.75 30.42 -16.98
C ALA A 96 -4.22 30.24 -17.06
N ALA A 97 -3.66 29.24 -16.37
CA ALA A 97 -2.22 28.99 -16.21
C ALA A 97 -1.48 30.08 -15.41
N ALA A 98 -2.21 30.91 -14.64
CA ALA A 98 -1.59 31.81 -13.68
C ALA A 98 -1.10 30.99 -12.46
N THR A 99 0.09 31.35 -11.91
CA THR A 99 0.56 30.74 -10.68
C THR A 99 -0.28 31.22 -9.51
N VAL A 100 -0.95 30.29 -8.86
CA VAL A 100 -1.73 30.53 -7.64
C VAL A 100 -0.83 30.44 -6.40
N GLN A 101 0.02 29.41 -6.37
CA GLN A 101 0.93 29.16 -5.25
C GLN A 101 2.17 28.40 -5.72
N THR A 102 3.27 28.58 -5.02
CA THR A 102 4.49 27.78 -5.16
C THR A 102 4.89 27.26 -3.78
N ILE A 103 5.01 25.95 -3.63
CA ILE A 103 5.53 25.28 -2.45
C ILE A 103 7.00 24.95 -2.74
N ALA A 104 7.92 25.71 -2.15
CA ALA A 104 9.36 25.57 -2.38
C ALA A 104 10.03 24.51 -1.48
N SER A 105 9.41 24.14 -0.35
CA SER A 105 9.93 23.09 0.55
C SER A 105 9.22 21.78 0.23
N VAL A 106 9.75 21.05 -0.76
CA VAL A 106 9.27 19.74 -1.16
C VAL A 106 10.18 18.64 -0.59
N PRO A 107 9.67 17.43 -0.29
CA PRO A 107 10.46 16.35 0.32
C PRO A 107 11.35 15.59 -0.67
N TRP A 108 11.16 15.77 -1.96
CA TRP A 108 11.96 15.12 -3.02
C TRP A 108 13.10 16.00 -3.53
N THR A 109 14.08 15.37 -4.15
CA THR A 109 15.21 16.00 -4.84
C THR A 109 15.29 15.59 -6.31
N ASP A 110 14.46 14.65 -6.72
CA ASP A 110 14.36 14.09 -8.07
C ASP A 110 12.87 13.91 -8.37
N SER A 111 12.33 14.81 -9.19
CA SER A 111 10.91 14.84 -9.55
C SER A 111 10.47 13.64 -10.38
N SER A 112 11.38 12.96 -11.08
CA SER A 112 11.08 11.77 -11.86
C SER A 112 10.67 10.55 -11.01
N THR A 113 10.96 10.59 -9.70
CA THR A 113 10.59 9.55 -8.73
C THR A 113 9.27 9.81 -8.02
N VAL A 114 8.65 10.96 -8.29
CA VAL A 114 7.40 11.39 -7.65
C VAL A 114 6.21 10.80 -8.40
N TRP A 115 5.30 10.20 -7.67
CA TRP A 115 3.98 9.88 -8.19
C TRP A 115 2.90 10.67 -7.46
N ILE A 116 1.82 10.98 -8.16
CA ILE A 116 0.70 11.77 -7.63
C ILE A 116 -0.61 11.05 -7.93
N GLU A 117 -1.44 10.96 -6.92
CA GLU A 117 -2.79 10.41 -7.04
C GLU A 117 -3.81 11.38 -6.42
N PRO A 118 -4.64 12.03 -7.22
CA PRO A 118 -5.79 12.78 -6.72
C PRO A 118 -6.81 11.85 -6.06
N PHE A 119 -7.17 12.13 -4.83
CA PHE A 119 -8.15 11.35 -4.08
C PHE A 119 -9.18 12.28 -3.43
N ARG A 120 -10.33 12.43 -4.06
CA ARG A 120 -11.40 13.35 -3.63
C ARG A 120 -10.86 14.78 -3.43
N GLU A 121 -11.00 15.31 -2.21
CA GLU A 121 -10.58 16.66 -1.81
C GLU A 121 -9.09 16.75 -1.47
N ARG A 122 -8.37 15.65 -1.51
CA ARG A 122 -6.95 15.55 -1.18
C ARG A 122 -6.17 15.02 -2.38
N THR A 123 -4.88 15.27 -2.38
CA THR A 123 -3.98 14.68 -3.37
C THR A 123 -2.82 14.02 -2.62
N VAL A 124 -2.62 12.74 -2.88
CA VAL A 124 -1.50 11.98 -2.31
C VAL A 124 -0.30 12.15 -3.23
N ILE A 125 0.84 12.48 -2.64
CA ILE A 125 2.13 12.60 -3.32
C ILE A 125 3.09 11.64 -2.65
N GLY A 126 3.65 10.73 -3.42
CA GLY A 126 4.53 9.70 -2.87
C GLY A 126 5.78 9.47 -3.71
N GLY A 127 6.72 8.76 -3.11
CA GLY A 127 7.99 8.43 -3.72
C GLY A 127 8.99 7.87 -2.69
N PRO A 128 10.28 7.73 -3.03
CA PRO A 128 11.29 7.22 -2.11
C PRO A 128 11.45 8.02 -0.81
N PHE A 129 10.95 9.23 -0.79
CA PHE A 129 10.99 10.17 0.34
C PHE A 129 9.83 10.01 1.33
N GLY A 130 8.82 9.19 1.04
CA GLY A 130 7.65 8.99 1.89
C GLY A 130 6.32 9.24 1.20
N LEU A 131 5.27 9.34 2.01
CA LEU A 131 3.92 9.70 1.58
C LEU A 131 3.54 11.06 2.15
N TYR A 132 3.03 11.93 1.30
CA TYR A 132 2.58 13.28 1.63
C TYR A 132 1.15 13.49 1.14
N VAL A 133 0.46 14.41 1.78
CA VAL A 133 -0.90 14.81 1.40
C VAL A 133 -0.91 16.30 1.14
N LEU A 134 -1.35 16.67 -0.05
CA LEU A 134 -1.67 18.03 -0.42
C LEU A 134 -3.15 18.29 -0.11
N THR A 135 -3.43 19.27 0.71
CA THR A 135 -4.78 19.71 1.11
C THR A 135 -5.02 21.14 0.69
N TYR A 136 -6.29 21.50 0.47
CA TYR A 136 -6.73 22.85 0.15
C TYR A 136 -7.75 23.34 1.18
N THR A 137 -7.51 24.50 1.75
CA THR A 137 -8.43 25.21 2.68
C THR A 137 -8.44 26.71 2.37
N GLY A 138 -8.54 27.07 1.06
CA GLY A 138 -8.30 28.41 0.59
C GLY A 138 -6.83 28.66 0.21
N THR A 139 -5.91 27.90 0.77
CA THR A 139 -4.47 27.79 0.40
C THR A 139 -4.07 26.33 0.38
N PHE A 140 -3.03 26.00 -0.40
CA PHE A 140 -2.51 24.65 -0.46
C PHE A 140 -1.45 24.42 0.64
N ALA A 141 -1.55 23.28 1.31
CA ALA A 141 -0.58 22.81 2.29
C ALA A 141 -0.13 21.38 1.97
N LEU A 142 1.18 21.18 1.88
CA LEU A 142 1.80 19.87 1.72
C LEU A 142 2.34 19.41 3.07
N ALA A 143 1.89 18.27 3.56
CA ALA A 143 2.32 17.68 4.83
C ALA A 143 2.58 16.19 4.69
N GLU A 144 3.49 15.65 5.51
CA GLU A 144 3.67 14.20 5.61
C GLU A 144 2.36 13.51 6.02
N MET A 145 2.05 12.39 5.40
CA MET A 145 0.83 11.63 5.70
C MET A 145 0.88 11.12 7.15
N THR A 146 -0.11 11.53 7.93
CA THR A 146 -0.28 11.00 9.29
C THR A 146 -1.29 9.87 9.25
N PHE A 147 -0.87 8.67 9.65
CA PHE A 147 -1.76 7.52 9.72
C PHE A 147 -2.78 7.67 10.84
N ALA A 148 -3.98 7.15 10.62
CA ALA A 148 -5.03 7.08 11.63
C ALA A 148 -4.54 6.33 12.88
N THR A 149 -5.27 6.46 13.99
CA THR A 149 -5.01 5.68 15.19
C THR A 149 -5.67 4.31 15.04
N SER A 150 -4.90 3.24 15.21
CA SER A 150 -5.42 1.88 15.17
C SER A 150 -6.25 1.54 16.41
N SER A 151 -7.03 0.47 16.34
CA SER A 151 -7.83 -0.07 17.46
C SER A 151 -6.99 -0.35 18.72
N GLY A 152 -5.69 -0.64 18.55
CA GLY A 152 -4.72 -0.85 19.63
C GLY A 152 -4.00 0.40 20.14
N ASN A 153 -4.48 1.61 19.86
CA ASN A 153 -3.83 2.90 20.14
C ASN A 153 -2.48 3.11 19.42
N GLY A 154 -2.16 2.26 18.46
CA GLY A 154 -1.01 2.40 17.59
C GLY A 154 -1.31 3.26 16.36
N LYS A 155 -0.45 3.17 15.34
CA LYS A 155 -0.70 3.75 14.02
C LYS A 155 -1.36 2.72 13.10
N ALA A 156 -2.42 3.11 12.42
CA ALA A 156 -3.08 2.30 11.39
C ALA A 156 -2.28 2.27 10.08
N GLN A 157 -0.96 2.04 10.17
CA GLN A 157 -0.06 1.86 9.03
C GLN A 157 0.09 0.36 8.72
N PRO A 158 0.42 -0.04 7.48
CA PRO A 158 0.63 -1.45 7.18
C PRO A 158 1.92 -1.94 7.82
N TYR A 159 1.87 -3.13 8.42
CA TYR A 159 3.00 -3.81 9.02
C TYR A 159 3.33 -5.09 8.26
N TRP A 160 4.60 -5.51 8.30
CA TRP A 160 5.06 -6.70 7.62
C TRP A 160 6.15 -7.45 8.40
N ALA A 161 6.04 -8.78 8.44
CA ALA A 161 7.03 -9.66 9.08
C ALA A 161 8.16 -10.00 8.08
N TYR A 162 9.16 -9.12 7.98
CA TYR A 162 10.30 -9.30 7.06
C TYR A 162 11.26 -10.41 7.47
N ARG A 163 11.41 -10.66 8.78
CA ARG A 163 12.37 -11.60 9.34
C ARG A 163 11.71 -12.61 10.27
N LYS A 164 10.97 -13.54 9.66
CA LYS A 164 10.28 -14.63 10.39
C LYS A 164 11.24 -15.61 11.07
N ASP A 165 12.50 -15.58 10.68
CA ASP A 165 13.61 -16.38 11.22
C ASP A 165 14.18 -15.82 12.54
N ILE A 166 13.89 -14.57 12.87
CA ILE A 166 14.37 -13.89 14.07
C ILE A 166 13.24 -13.78 15.09
N GLN A 167 13.55 -14.09 16.33
CA GLN A 167 12.65 -13.85 17.46
C GLN A 167 13.07 -12.60 18.20
N ILE A 168 12.13 -11.86 18.78
CA ILE A 168 12.42 -10.75 19.68
C ILE A 168 11.81 -10.99 21.05
N GLN A 169 12.51 -10.51 22.09
CA GLN A 169 12.11 -10.62 23.49
C GLN A 169 12.10 -9.22 24.14
N PRO A 170 10.95 -8.74 24.61
CA PRO A 170 10.86 -7.53 25.43
C PRO A 170 11.34 -7.80 26.87
N SER A 171 11.94 -6.81 27.52
CA SER A 171 12.31 -6.92 28.93
C SER A 171 11.12 -6.74 29.88
N ALA A 172 10.05 -6.07 29.44
CA ALA A 172 8.80 -5.87 30.17
C ALA A 172 7.64 -5.63 29.20
N THR A 173 6.42 -5.59 29.73
CA THR A 173 5.19 -5.37 28.93
C THR A 173 4.75 -3.91 28.87
N THR A 174 5.33 -3.03 29.67
CA THR A 174 4.95 -1.62 29.76
C THR A 174 6.16 -0.71 30.00
N GLY A 175 6.02 0.58 29.73
CA GLY A 175 7.05 1.58 30.00
C GLY A 175 8.21 1.58 29.02
N VAL A 176 9.40 1.95 29.53
CA VAL A 176 10.63 1.89 28.75
C VAL A 176 11.24 0.50 28.88
N ILE A 177 11.51 -0.13 27.75
CA ILE A 177 11.96 -1.51 27.67
C ILE A 177 13.18 -1.66 26.77
N SER A 178 13.90 -2.79 26.91
CA SER A 178 14.78 -3.29 25.88
C SER A 178 14.09 -4.37 25.05
N LEU A 179 14.38 -4.40 23.75
CA LEU A 179 14.01 -5.48 22.83
C LEU A 179 15.28 -6.21 22.43
N THR A 180 15.35 -7.49 22.75
CA THR A 180 16.50 -8.36 22.40
C THR A 180 16.10 -9.27 21.25
N ALA A 181 16.85 -9.21 20.16
CA ALA A 181 16.68 -10.10 19.00
C ALA A 181 17.57 -11.33 19.12
N SER A 182 17.11 -12.49 18.65
CA SER A 182 17.84 -13.76 18.67
C SER A 182 19.06 -13.78 17.73
N ALA A 183 19.14 -12.85 16.77
CA ALA A 183 20.26 -12.65 15.86
C ALA A 183 20.41 -11.15 15.51
N ALA A 184 21.47 -10.80 14.78
CA ALA A 184 21.68 -9.42 14.32
C ALA A 184 20.51 -8.95 13.44
N LEU A 185 19.80 -7.94 13.92
CA LEU A 185 18.63 -7.35 13.29
C LEU A 185 18.72 -5.83 13.26
N TRP A 186 19.07 -5.22 14.39
CA TRP A 186 18.93 -3.80 14.61
C TRP A 186 20.07 -3.00 13.98
N THR A 187 19.76 -1.82 13.51
CA THR A 187 20.70 -0.77 13.10
C THR A 187 20.29 0.55 13.75
N SER A 188 21.17 1.55 13.73
CA SER A 188 20.81 2.89 14.24
C SER A 188 19.63 3.53 13.51
N GLY A 189 19.34 3.10 12.27
CA GLY A 189 18.19 3.58 11.48
C GLY A 189 16.82 3.18 12.07
N TYR A 190 16.77 2.23 13.00
CA TYR A 190 15.51 1.90 13.69
C TYR A 190 15.11 2.93 14.75
N VAL A 191 16.00 3.81 15.18
CA VAL A 191 15.66 4.87 16.14
C VAL A 191 14.62 5.81 15.52
N GLY A 192 13.53 6.03 16.25
CA GLY A 192 12.36 6.76 15.76
C GLY A 192 11.33 5.91 15.01
N GLN A 193 11.67 4.67 14.66
CA GLN A 193 10.73 3.74 14.04
C GLN A 193 9.89 3.00 15.08
N ARG A 194 8.83 2.35 14.61
CA ARG A 194 7.96 1.50 15.43
C ARG A 194 8.15 0.04 15.04
N VAL A 195 7.96 -0.86 15.99
CA VAL A 195 7.85 -2.31 15.75
C VAL A 195 6.68 -2.83 16.57
N ARG A 196 6.10 -3.94 16.15
CA ARG A 196 5.06 -4.61 16.94
C ARG A 196 5.57 -5.95 17.46
N TYR A 197 5.25 -6.23 18.70
CA TYR A 197 5.41 -7.53 19.34
C TYR A 197 4.03 -8.04 19.72
N GLY A 198 3.62 -9.19 19.16
CA GLY A 198 2.27 -9.70 19.36
C GLY A 198 1.16 -8.69 18.97
N GLY A 199 1.36 -7.95 17.89
CA GLY A 199 0.41 -6.95 17.40
C GLY A 199 0.40 -5.61 18.18
N ARG A 200 1.23 -5.43 19.23
CA ARG A 200 1.29 -4.22 20.05
C ARG A 200 2.56 -3.42 19.80
N GLU A 201 2.43 -2.10 19.72
CA GLU A 201 3.50 -1.20 19.28
C GLU A 201 4.49 -0.80 20.36
N VAL A 202 5.76 -0.78 19.94
CA VAL A 202 6.89 -0.20 20.68
C VAL A 202 7.56 0.83 19.76
N SER A 203 7.74 2.04 20.26
CA SER A 203 8.55 3.07 19.60
C SER A 203 10.01 2.92 20.01
N ILE A 204 10.90 2.68 19.03
CA ILE A 204 12.34 2.54 19.29
C ILE A 204 12.95 3.91 19.58
N THR A 205 13.56 4.04 20.74
CA THR A 205 14.14 5.30 21.23
C THR A 205 15.66 5.31 21.24
N GLY A 206 16.30 4.13 21.17
CA GLY A 206 17.76 4.04 21.20
C GLY A 206 18.27 2.74 20.60
N TYR A 207 19.46 2.81 20.02
CA TYR A 207 20.20 1.67 19.49
C TYR A 207 21.38 1.33 20.42
N THR A 208 21.47 0.07 20.84
CA THR A 208 22.55 -0.40 21.73
C THR A 208 23.53 -1.31 20.98
N SER A 209 23.01 -2.27 20.23
CA SER A 209 23.79 -3.23 19.47
C SER A 209 22.97 -3.86 18.34
N PRO A 210 23.57 -4.62 17.41
CA PRO A 210 22.82 -5.34 16.40
C PRO A 210 21.72 -6.29 16.92
N THR A 211 21.80 -6.65 18.21
CA THR A 211 20.80 -7.53 18.85
C THR A 211 19.96 -6.84 19.92
N VAL A 212 20.25 -5.59 20.29
CA VAL A 212 19.53 -4.91 21.38
C VAL A 212 19.22 -3.46 21.02
N VAL A 213 17.95 -3.08 21.19
CA VAL A 213 17.46 -1.69 21.13
C VAL A 213 16.67 -1.37 22.39
N THR A 214 16.54 -0.08 22.68
CA THR A 214 15.63 0.44 23.70
C THR A 214 14.40 1.05 23.03
N GLY A 215 13.25 0.95 23.68
CA GLY A 215 12.01 1.50 23.17
C GLY A 215 11.02 1.83 24.25
N THR A 216 9.99 2.60 23.91
CA THR A 216 8.85 2.91 24.77
C THR A 216 7.62 2.17 24.26
N VAL A 217 6.98 1.41 25.12
CA VAL A 217 5.72 0.72 24.84
C VAL A 217 4.61 1.74 24.61
N ILE A 218 3.93 1.67 23.47
CA ILE A 218 2.79 2.54 23.13
C ILE A 218 1.49 1.94 23.65
N SER A 219 1.32 0.64 23.46
CA SER A 219 0.20 -0.12 24.03
C SER A 219 0.75 -1.36 24.73
N ASN A 220 0.19 -1.71 25.89
CA ASN A 220 0.67 -2.82 26.70
C ASN A 220 0.92 -4.07 25.85
N LEU A 221 2.14 -4.60 25.97
CA LEU A 221 2.53 -5.80 25.25
C LEU A 221 1.85 -7.04 25.85
N PRO A 222 1.64 -8.09 25.03
CA PRO A 222 1.09 -9.35 25.51
C PRO A 222 1.94 -9.92 26.64
N PRO A 223 1.33 -10.26 27.78
CA PRO A 223 2.02 -10.97 28.86
C PRO A 223 2.32 -12.41 28.47
N SER A 224 3.19 -13.06 29.22
CA SER A 224 3.49 -14.47 29.08
C SER A 224 3.16 -15.21 30.37
N TYR A 225 2.68 -16.44 30.24
CA TYR A 225 2.30 -17.28 31.36
C TYR A 225 2.97 -18.66 31.29
N ASN A 226 3.30 -19.19 32.47
CA ASN A 226 3.44 -20.62 32.67
C ASN A 226 2.08 -21.13 33.13
N ILE A 227 1.46 -22.02 32.36
CA ILE A 227 0.17 -22.62 32.65
C ILE A 227 0.41 -24.11 32.95
N THR A 228 0.08 -24.49 34.18
CA THR A 228 0.10 -25.92 34.56
C THR A 228 -1.24 -26.54 34.14
N VAL A 229 -1.18 -27.62 33.40
CA VAL A 229 -2.35 -28.35 32.88
C VAL A 229 -2.41 -29.76 33.42
N ALA A 230 -3.55 -30.39 33.41
CA ALA A 230 -3.71 -31.78 33.87
C ALA A 230 -2.92 -32.75 33.01
N SER A 231 -2.79 -32.49 31.71
CA SER A 231 -1.94 -33.25 30.79
C SER A 231 -1.53 -32.36 29.63
N SER A 232 -0.22 -32.29 29.36
CA SER A 232 0.33 -31.53 28.22
C SER A 232 0.46 -32.36 26.93
N SER A 233 0.18 -33.68 26.98
CA SER A 233 0.41 -34.61 25.86
C SER A 233 -0.40 -34.28 24.60
N VAL A 234 -1.47 -33.49 24.76
CA VAL A 234 -2.35 -33.02 23.67
C VAL A 234 -1.83 -31.76 22.96
N PHE A 235 -0.72 -31.19 23.42
CA PHE A 235 -0.19 -29.93 22.92
C PHE A 235 1.20 -30.10 22.32
N ARG A 236 1.54 -29.20 21.40
CA ARG A 236 2.89 -29.08 20.80
C ARG A 236 3.36 -27.63 20.85
N ILE A 237 4.68 -27.45 20.85
CA ILE A 237 5.28 -26.10 20.68
C ILE A 237 4.84 -25.56 19.32
N GLY A 238 4.36 -24.31 19.28
CA GLY A 238 3.78 -23.67 18.11
C GLY A 238 2.25 -23.79 18.01
N ASP A 239 1.61 -24.60 18.84
CA ASP A 239 0.15 -24.65 18.89
C ASP A 239 -0.40 -23.33 19.47
N THR A 240 -1.53 -22.87 18.91
CA THR A 240 -2.38 -21.87 19.54
C THR A 240 -3.39 -22.58 20.42
N VAL A 241 -3.50 -22.14 21.67
CA VAL A 241 -4.47 -22.64 22.65
C VAL A 241 -5.51 -21.59 22.95
N ILE A 242 -6.73 -22.04 23.18
CA ILE A 242 -7.90 -21.21 23.48
C ILE A 242 -8.58 -21.75 24.74
N ALA A 243 -8.85 -20.84 25.69
CA ALA A 243 -9.68 -21.11 26.85
C ALA A 243 -11.08 -20.53 26.61
N GLN A 244 -12.13 -21.32 26.82
CA GLN A 244 -13.47 -20.98 26.35
C GLN A 244 -14.21 -19.99 27.23
N ASP A 245 -13.97 -20.03 28.56
CA ASP A 245 -14.72 -19.22 29.51
C ASP A 245 -14.16 -17.78 29.58
N THR A 246 -12.82 -17.64 29.55
CA THR A 246 -12.15 -16.35 29.54
C THR A 246 -11.92 -15.78 28.13
N ASN A 247 -12.14 -16.56 27.06
CA ASN A 247 -11.72 -16.25 25.69
C ASN A 247 -10.20 -15.99 25.55
N PHE A 248 -9.41 -16.46 26.51
CA PHE A 248 -7.96 -16.38 26.42
C PHE A 248 -7.46 -17.15 25.20
N SER A 249 -6.56 -16.55 24.43
CA SER A 249 -5.81 -17.27 23.42
C SER A 249 -4.32 -17.01 23.54
N GLY A 250 -3.50 -18.00 23.23
CA GLY A 250 -2.05 -17.87 23.35
C GLY A 250 -1.28 -18.90 22.55
N LEU A 251 -0.03 -18.51 22.19
CA LEU A 251 0.92 -19.35 21.46
C LEU A 251 1.82 -20.11 22.44
N ILE A 252 1.86 -21.43 22.35
CA ILE A 252 2.78 -22.27 23.14
C ILE A 252 4.19 -22.13 22.59
N THR A 253 5.12 -21.69 23.43
CA THR A 253 6.56 -21.53 23.09
C THR A 253 7.44 -22.62 23.70
N ASN A 254 6.99 -23.24 24.81
CA ASN A 254 7.75 -24.30 25.48
C ASN A 254 6.80 -25.24 26.25
N ILE A 255 7.22 -26.49 26.43
CA ILE A 255 6.50 -27.51 27.23
C ILE A 255 7.51 -28.26 28.09
N VAL A 256 7.31 -28.22 29.41
CA VAL A 256 8.14 -28.97 30.39
C VAL A 256 7.25 -29.70 31.36
N GLY A 257 7.20 -31.02 31.28
CA GLY A 257 6.21 -31.81 32.02
C GLY A 257 4.78 -31.36 31.70
N ASN A 258 3.99 -31.07 32.71
CA ASN A 258 2.62 -30.56 32.54
C ASN A 258 2.55 -29.01 32.55
N VAL A 259 3.67 -28.32 32.42
CA VAL A 259 3.72 -26.86 32.31
C VAL A 259 3.94 -26.43 30.87
N ILE A 260 3.05 -25.62 30.34
CA ILE A 260 3.21 -24.98 29.04
C ILE A 260 3.54 -23.51 29.24
N SER A 261 4.53 -22.98 28.51
CA SER A 261 4.88 -21.56 28.50
C SER A 261 4.20 -20.92 27.27
N VAL A 262 3.43 -19.88 27.52
CA VAL A 262 2.51 -19.31 26.51
C VAL A 262 2.70 -17.79 26.43
N ILE A 263 2.74 -17.26 25.21
CA ILE A 263 2.60 -15.82 24.91
C ILE A 263 1.14 -15.57 24.61
N THR A 264 0.52 -14.63 25.31
CA THR A 264 -0.88 -14.27 25.08
C THR A 264 -1.06 -13.62 23.69
N ILE A 265 -2.13 -13.96 23.01
CA ILE A 265 -2.59 -13.32 21.77
C ILE A 265 -3.76 -12.39 22.09
N GLU A 266 -4.76 -12.91 22.82
CA GLU A 266 -5.95 -12.16 23.23
C GLU A 266 -6.27 -12.43 24.69
N PHE A 267 -6.95 -11.48 25.34
CA PHE A 267 -7.36 -11.52 26.76
C PHE A 267 -6.17 -11.73 27.72
N PHE A 268 -5.54 -10.63 28.06
CA PHE A 268 -4.24 -10.57 28.74
C PHE A 268 -4.22 -11.09 30.17
N ASP A 269 -5.36 -11.37 30.79
CA ASP A 269 -5.43 -11.88 32.17
C ASP A 269 -5.12 -13.39 32.29
N GLY A 270 -4.98 -14.07 31.15
CA GLY A 270 -4.73 -15.51 31.08
C GLY A 270 -5.98 -16.36 31.45
N PRO A 271 -5.91 -17.69 31.27
CA PRO A 271 -7.03 -18.60 31.55
C PRO A 271 -7.26 -18.76 33.05
N ASP A 272 -8.48 -19.05 33.45
CA ASP A 272 -8.81 -19.33 34.84
C ASP A 272 -8.48 -20.79 35.25
N ASN A 273 -8.35 -21.00 36.55
CA ASN A 273 -8.17 -22.35 37.10
C ASN A 273 -9.44 -23.19 36.85
N ALA A 274 -9.24 -24.48 36.58
CA ALA A 274 -10.27 -25.46 36.20
C ALA A 274 -10.91 -25.20 34.82
N GLU A 275 -10.53 -24.15 34.11
CA GLU A 275 -11.01 -23.87 32.78
C GLU A 275 -10.46 -24.88 31.76
N LYS A 276 -11.24 -25.17 30.73
CA LYS A 276 -10.82 -26.02 29.62
C LYS A 276 -9.98 -25.27 28.62
N LEU A 277 -8.74 -25.71 28.44
CA LEU A 277 -7.81 -25.20 27.45
C LEU A 277 -7.78 -26.16 26.25
N SER A 278 -8.09 -25.64 25.07
CA SER A 278 -8.20 -26.42 23.83
C SER A 278 -7.13 -25.98 22.84
N GLY A 279 -6.53 -26.94 22.16
CA GLY A 279 -5.58 -26.75 21.06
C GLY A 279 -5.94 -27.64 19.87
N PRO A 280 -5.15 -27.62 18.77
CA PRO A 280 -5.46 -28.36 17.54
C PRO A 280 -5.60 -29.88 17.73
N SER A 281 -4.88 -30.48 18.67
CA SER A 281 -4.85 -31.95 18.88
C SER A 281 -5.64 -32.40 20.07
N GLY A 282 -6.28 -31.53 20.81
CA GLY A 282 -7.11 -31.91 21.95
C GLY A 282 -7.27 -30.81 22.99
N SER A 283 -7.79 -31.21 24.14
CA SER A 283 -8.03 -30.26 25.24
C SER A 283 -7.68 -30.88 26.59
N THR A 284 -7.38 -30.01 27.53
CA THR A 284 -7.05 -30.37 28.92
C THR A 284 -7.57 -29.29 29.87
N THR A 285 -7.49 -29.53 31.17
CA THR A 285 -7.95 -28.59 32.20
C THR A 285 -6.75 -27.83 32.76
N VAL A 286 -6.89 -26.51 32.94
CA VAL A 286 -5.92 -25.64 33.60
C VAL A 286 -5.92 -25.94 35.11
N SER A 287 -4.74 -26.21 35.65
CA SER A 287 -4.56 -26.40 37.11
C SER A 287 -4.16 -25.11 37.80
N SER A 288 -3.27 -24.35 37.18
CA SER A 288 -2.83 -23.04 37.69
C SER A 288 -2.14 -22.22 36.58
N LYS A 289 -2.07 -20.91 36.77
CA LYS A 289 -1.27 -20.00 35.91
C LYS A 289 -0.32 -19.17 36.77
N THR A 290 0.82 -18.82 36.18
CA THR A 290 1.80 -17.91 36.77
C THR A 290 2.27 -16.93 35.71
N LEU A 291 2.15 -15.62 35.97
CA LEU A 291 2.71 -14.57 35.11
C LEU A 291 4.24 -14.66 35.14
N ILE A 292 4.85 -14.63 33.99
CA ILE A 292 6.30 -14.67 33.83
C ILE A 292 6.80 -13.48 33.00
N ALA A 293 8.11 -13.27 32.97
CA ALA A 293 8.74 -12.29 32.07
C ALA A 293 8.34 -12.58 30.61
N PRO A 294 8.23 -11.55 29.75
CA PRO A 294 7.91 -11.76 28.36
C PRO A 294 8.86 -12.75 27.69
N LEU A 295 8.29 -13.65 26.90
CA LEU A 295 9.03 -14.67 26.22
C LEU A 295 9.54 -14.17 24.87
N SER A 296 10.54 -14.85 24.32
CA SER A 296 10.99 -14.63 22.95
C SER A 296 9.93 -15.11 21.97
N SER A 297 9.61 -14.30 20.96
CA SER A 297 8.51 -14.57 20.00
C SER A 297 8.92 -14.35 18.56
N PRO A 298 8.53 -15.23 17.64
CA PRO A 298 8.58 -14.96 16.20
C PRO A 298 7.44 -14.06 15.71
N ILE A 299 6.40 -13.81 16.57
CA ILE A 299 5.25 -12.97 16.23
C ILE A 299 5.62 -11.51 16.47
N TRP A 300 6.31 -10.94 15.51
CA TRP A 300 6.65 -9.53 15.47
C TRP A 300 6.71 -9.04 14.03
N ASP A 301 6.48 -7.77 13.85
CA ASP A 301 6.55 -7.12 12.56
C ASP A 301 7.00 -5.66 12.69
N GLU A 302 7.30 -5.07 11.56
CA GLU A 302 7.75 -3.69 11.45
C GLU A 302 6.95 -2.95 10.37
N PRO A 303 6.93 -1.61 10.35
CA PRO A 303 6.24 -0.87 9.31
C PRO A 303 6.67 -1.32 7.92
N LEU A 304 5.70 -1.58 7.07
CA LEU A 304 5.96 -1.93 5.67
C LEU A 304 6.69 -0.79 4.95
N MET A 305 6.37 0.45 5.32
CA MET A 305 6.95 1.67 4.78
C MET A 305 7.79 2.36 5.84
N SER A 306 9.08 2.49 5.58
CA SER A 306 10.01 3.14 6.51
C SER A 306 11.29 3.56 5.78
N PRO A 307 12.13 4.44 6.36
CA PRO A 307 13.45 4.75 5.81
C PRO A 307 14.36 3.52 5.65
N ILE A 308 14.09 2.43 6.39
CA ILE A 308 14.86 1.18 6.31
C ILE A 308 14.38 0.29 5.17
N ARG A 309 13.06 0.19 4.98
CA ARG A 309 12.43 -0.73 4.01
C ARG A 309 12.08 -0.05 2.69
N GLY A 310 12.11 1.28 2.68
CA GLY A 310 11.68 2.12 1.57
C GLY A 310 10.18 2.38 1.59
N TYR A 311 9.74 3.13 0.60
CA TYR A 311 8.35 3.57 0.44
C TYR A 311 7.81 3.12 -0.92
N PRO A 312 6.48 3.03 -1.09
CA PRO A 312 5.88 2.62 -2.37
C PRO A 312 6.23 3.61 -3.47
N ARG A 313 6.60 3.07 -4.64
CA ARG A 313 6.99 3.86 -5.82
C ARG A 313 5.83 4.09 -6.78
N ALA A 314 4.67 3.51 -6.51
CA ALA A 314 3.45 3.74 -7.27
C ALA A 314 2.23 3.73 -6.35
N GLY A 315 1.25 4.56 -6.70
CA GLY A 315 -0.03 4.66 -6.03
C GLY A 315 -1.15 4.97 -7.02
N SER A 316 -2.35 4.49 -6.71
CA SER A 316 -3.56 4.74 -7.51
C SER A 316 -4.78 4.68 -6.61
N SER A 317 -5.85 5.36 -7.00
CA SER A 317 -7.14 5.23 -6.33
C SER A 317 -8.01 4.16 -7.00
N ALA A 318 -8.58 3.26 -6.19
CA ALA A 318 -9.47 2.22 -6.70
C ALA A 318 -10.55 1.88 -5.66
N ALA A 319 -11.81 1.78 -6.07
CA ALA A 319 -12.95 1.46 -5.21
C ALA A 319 -13.03 2.30 -3.92
N GLY A 320 -12.68 3.58 -3.99
CA GLY A 320 -12.67 4.47 -2.83
C GLY A 320 -11.52 4.26 -1.84
N ARG A 321 -10.47 3.53 -2.23
CA ARG A 321 -9.26 3.21 -1.47
C ARG A 321 -8.03 3.80 -2.16
N LEU A 322 -6.99 4.07 -1.39
CA LEU A 322 -5.65 4.31 -1.91
C LEU A 322 -4.93 2.97 -2.04
N ALA A 323 -4.61 2.57 -3.26
CA ALA A 323 -3.81 1.38 -3.56
C ALA A 323 -2.35 1.76 -3.73
N LEU A 324 -1.45 1.07 -3.03
CA LEU A 324 -0.01 1.26 -3.04
C LEU A 324 0.69 0.00 -3.55
N THR A 325 1.67 0.17 -4.42
CA THR A 325 2.44 -0.92 -5.03
C THR A 325 3.92 -0.54 -5.19
N ASP A 326 4.72 -1.46 -5.73
CA ASP A 326 6.18 -1.30 -5.94
C ASP A 326 6.93 -0.96 -4.64
N PHE A 327 6.71 -1.77 -3.61
CA PHE A 327 7.47 -1.66 -2.37
C PHE A 327 8.88 -2.23 -2.56
N PRO A 328 9.97 -1.48 -2.28
CA PRO A 328 11.32 -1.96 -2.53
C PRO A 328 11.67 -3.26 -1.81
N ALA A 329 11.17 -3.44 -0.59
CA ALA A 329 11.46 -4.62 0.23
C ALA A 329 10.51 -5.81 -0.03
N VAL A 330 9.31 -5.58 -0.60
CA VAL A 330 8.31 -6.62 -0.96
C VAL A 330 7.63 -6.22 -2.28
N PRO A 331 8.31 -6.39 -3.42
CA PRO A 331 7.87 -5.82 -4.69
C PRO A 331 6.58 -6.43 -5.28
N ASP A 332 6.18 -7.59 -4.76
CA ASP A 332 4.98 -8.34 -5.14
C ASP A 332 3.76 -8.08 -4.22
N LEU A 333 3.86 -7.05 -3.37
CA LEU A 333 2.81 -6.69 -2.43
C LEU A 333 1.92 -5.58 -3.01
N VAL A 334 0.61 -5.73 -2.77
CA VAL A 334 -0.41 -4.69 -2.97
C VAL A 334 -1.04 -4.37 -1.63
N VAL A 335 -1.09 -3.11 -1.30
CA VAL A 335 -1.72 -2.61 -0.08
C VAL A 335 -2.79 -1.60 -0.45
N MET A 336 -3.98 -1.74 0.11
CA MET A 336 -5.07 -0.79 -0.10
C MET A 336 -5.55 -0.28 1.25
N SER A 337 -5.76 1.03 1.36
CA SER A 337 -6.33 1.64 2.56
C SER A 337 -7.76 1.15 2.82
N SER A 338 -8.30 1.40 3.99
CA SER A 338 -9.74 1.26 4.23
C SER A 338 -10.55 2.15 3.29
N VAL A 339 -11.83 1.80 3.11
CA VAL A 339 -12.71 2.55 2.20
C VAL A 339 -12.92 3.97 2.72
N ARG A 340 -12.64 4.96 1.88
CA ARG A 340 -12.81 6.39 2.14
C ARG A 340 -11.77 7.02 3.09
N ASP A 341 -10.89 6.26 3.70
CA ASP A 341 -9.80 6.79 4.51
C ASP A 341 -8.44 6.35 4.00
N ILE A 342 -7.72 7.29 3.36
CA ILE A 342 -6.37 7.04 2.81
C ILE A 342 -5.29 6.95 3.88
N THR A 343 -5.62 7.21 5.14
CA THR A 343 -4.68 7.20 6.27
C THR A 343 -4.82 5.95 7.14
N ASP A 344 -5.85 5.14 6.89
CA ASP A 344 -6.12 3.91 7.60
C ASP A 344 -5.78 2.68 6.77
N PHE A 345 -4.79 1.93 7.24
CA PHE A 345 -4.33 0.67 6.65
C PHE A 345 -4.42 -0.49 7.66
N GLU A 346 -5.26 -0.36 8.68
CA GLU A 346 -5.52 -1.45 9.61
C GLU A 346 -6.32 -2.55 8.90
N ALA A 347 -5.70 -3.71 8.73
CA ALA A 347 -6.36 -4.85 8.13
C ALA A 347 -7.33 -5.48 9.14
N GLY A 348 -8.53 -5.82 8.70
CA GLY A 348 -9.58 -6.43 9.49
C GLY A 348 -10.36 -7.47 8.71
N ALA A 349 -11.56 -7.80 9.19
CA ALA A 349 -12.44 -8.80 8.61
C ALA A 349 -13.60 -8.20 7.79
N ASP A 350 -13.83 -6.91 7.92
CA ASP A 350 -14.93 -6.23 7.25
C ASP A 350 -14.56 -5.83 5.81
N ASP A 351 -15.55 -5.72 4.94
CA ASP A 351 -15.35 -5.43 3.51
C ASP A 351 -14.75 -4.02 3.27
N ASP A 352 -14.87 -3.11 4.23
CA ASP A 352 -14.33 -1.76 4.18
C ASP A 352 -12.95 -1.60 4.85
N ASP A 353 -12.45 -2.63 5.53
CA ASP A 353 -11.11 -2.66 6.11
C ASP A 353 -10.01 -2.65 5.05
N ALA A 354 -8.80 -2.25 5.48
CA ALA A 354 -7.64 -2.25 4.62
C ALA A 354 -7.24 -3.65 4.13
N ILE A 355 -6.68 -3.70 2.92
CA ILE A 355 -6.27 -4.95 2.28
C ILE A 355 -4.74 -4.97 2.15
N VAL A 356 -4.13 -6.05 2.64
CA VAL A 356 -2.71 -6.34 2.43
C VAL A 356 -2.60 -7.70 1.75
N ARG A 357 -2.15 -7.73 0.49
CA ARG A 357 -2.08 -8.96 -0.31
C ARG A 357 -0.76 -9.11 -1.01
N GLN A 358 -0.08 -10.22 -0.76
CA GLN A 358 1.08 -10.67 -1.53
C GLN A 358 0.61 -11.64 -2.61
N VAL A 359 1.10 -11.45 -3.84
CA VAL A 359 0.76 -12.29 -4.98
C VAL A 359 1.77 -13.42 -5.09
N GLY A 360 1.64 -14.41 -4.22
CA GLY A 360 2.21 -15.75 -4.28
C GLY A 360 3.68 -15.94 -4.65
N ASP A 361 4.14 -17.19 -4.64
CA ASP A 361 5.51 -17.59 -5.02
C ASP A 361 5.79 -17.30 -6.50
N ASN A 362 6.98 -16.77 -6.81
CA ASN A 362 7.40 -16.25 -8.13
C ASN A 362 6.68 -14.98 -8.58
N ALA A 363 6.24 -14.20 -7.64
CA ALA A 363 5.48 -13.01 -7.91
C ALA A 363 6.28 -11.97 -8.71
N PRO A 364 5.61 -11.31 -9.64
CA PRO A 364 6.21 -10.23 -10.40
C PRO A 364 6.38 -8.99 -9.53
N ARG A 365 7.34 -8.15 -9.86
CA ARG A 365 7.40 -6.81 -9.31
C ARG A 365 6.27 -5.97 -9.89
N PHE A 366 5.37 -5.45 -9.05
CA PHE A 366 4.33 -4.52 -9.47
C PHE A 366 4.91 -3.12 -9.63
N LEU A 367 4.93 -2.65 -10.86
CA LEU A 367 5.50 -1.34 -11.21
C LEU A 367 4.47 -0.22 -11.15
N HIS A 368 3.20 -0.53 -11.42
CA HIS A 368 2.14 0.46 -11.50
C HIS A 368 0.76 -0.18 -11.29
N ALA A 369 -0.19 0.62 -10.81
CA ALA A 369 -1.59 0.22 -10.65
C ALA A 369 -2.51 1.25 -11.30
N ILE A 370 -3.56 0.78 -11.96
CA ILE A 370 -4.57 1.65 -12.61
C ILE A 370 -5.95 1.14 -12.27
N ASN A 371 -6.85 2.05 -11.91
CA ASN A 371 -8.27 1.76 -11.75
C ASN A 371 -8.96 1.76 -13.13
N ALA A 372 -9.45 0.60 -13.53
CA ALA A 372 -10.21 0.40 -14.77
C ALA A 372 -11.56 -0.31 -14.53
N GLY A 373 -12.17 -0.07 -13.36
CA GLY A 373 -13.33 -0.80 -12.87
C GLY A 373 -12.92 -1.93 -11.92
N ASP A 374 -11.93 -2.72 -12.28
CA ASP A 374 -11.09 -3.53 -11.41
C ASP A 374 -9.70 -2.86 -11.27
N LEU A 375 -8.90 -3.25 -10.30
CA LEU A 375 -7.52 -2.76 -10.17
C LEU A 375 -6.62 -3.56 -11.10
N LEU A 376 -6.09 -2.92 -12.12
CA LEU A 376 -5.07 -3.49 -13.01
C LEU A 376 -3.68 -3.22 -12.43
N LEU A 377 -2.89 -4.29 -12.30
CA LEU A 377 -1.52 -4.25 -11.78
C LEU A 377 -0.56 -4.57 -12.93
N PHE A 378 0.24 -3.58 -13.30
CA PHE A 378 1.28 -3.73 -14.31
C PHE A 378 2.57 -4.19 -13.64
N SER A 379 3.15 -5.24 -14.16
CA SER A 379 4.35 -5.84 -13.59
C SER A 379 5.42 -6.07 -14.67
N ASP A 380 6.61 -6.45 -14.23
CA ASP A 380 7.72 -6.88 -15.09
C ASP A 380 7.45 -8.19 -15.87
N ARG A 381 6.33 -8.89 -15.58
CA ARG A 381 5.98 -10.19 -16.20
C ARG A 381 4.62 -10.21 -16.88
N GLY A 382 3.83 -9.16 -16.74
CA GLY A 382 2.49 -9.10 -17.34
C GLY A 382 1.54 -8.19 -16.57
N ILE A 383 0.27 -8.28 -16.95
CA ILE A 383 -0.81 -7.51 -16.32
C ILE A 383 -1.64 -8.48 -15.49
N TYR A 384 -1.83 -8.11 -14.23
CA TYR A 384 -2.71 -8.81 -13.29
C TYR A 384 -3.91 -7.93 -13.00
N TYR A 385 -4.99 -8.53 -12.53
CA TYR A 385 -6.14 -7.78 -12.06
C TYR A 385 -6.57 -8.27 -10.68
N VAL A 386 -7.04 -7.33 -9.87
CA VAL A 386 -7.71 -7.60 -8.59
C VAL A 386 -9.16 -7.17 -8.76
N SER A 387 -10.08 -8.13 -8.66
CA SER A 387 -11.52 -7.82 -8.67
C SER A 387 -11.86 -7.04 -7.41
N LEU A 388 -12.55 -5.92 -7.59
CA LEU A 388 -12.97 -5.02 -6.52
C LEU A 388 -14.48 -5.16 -6.22
N ARG A 389 -15.09 -6.26 -6.72
CA ARG A 389 -16.51 -6.58 -6.54
C ARG A 389 -16.69 -7.67 -5.52
#